data_4bdc50214d69a6a9c8a249f6c1028353
#
_entry.id   4bdc50214d69a6a9c8a249f6c1028353
#
_cell.length_a   1.000
_cell.length_b   1.000
_cell.length_c   1.000
_cell.angle_alpha   90.00
_cell.angle_beta   90.00
_cell.angle_gamma   90.00
#
_symmetry.space_group_name_H-M   'P 1'
#
loop_
_entity.id
_entity.type
_entity.pdbx_description
1 polymer ?
#
loop_
_entity_poly.entity_id
_entity_poly.type
_entity_poly.pdbx_seq_one_letter_code
_entity_poly.pdbx_strand_id
1 'polypeptide(L)'
;MASFNASSNPLDFLRGCTVDFDLNTGLSKKVETGKRYLSQMKGMFADEAALEKKIADEGDSLIYEFHGLPVPETPGDFAFGWSILNPGKIGDEYYFTKGHFHTLLETGEVYY
;
A
#
# COMPACT_ATOMS: atom_id res chain seq x y z
N MET A 1 -7.23 -9.59 13.71
CA MET A 1 -6.47 -10.84 13.84
C MET A 1 -7.43 -11.99 14.05
N ALA A 2 -7.23 -13.06 13.34
CA ALA A 2 -7.95 -14.28 13.66
C ALA A 2 -7.69 -14.62 15.14
N SER A 3 -8.72 -15.04 15.86
CA SER A 3 -8.55 -15.49 17.23
C SER A 3 -7.52 -16.61 17.27
N PHE A 4 -6.65 -16.57 18.30
CA PHE A 4 -5.70 -17.64 18.50
C PHE A 4 -6.45 -18.95 18.67
N ASN A 5 -6.32 -19.81 17.70
CA ASN A 5 -6.84 -21.16 17.79
C ASN A 5 -5.76 -22.03 18.40
N ALA A 6 -6.05 -22.64 19.54
CA ALA A 6 -5.16 -23.58 20.20
C ALA A 6 -5.07 -24.90 19.43
N SER A 7 -4.67 -24.79 18.14
CA SER A 7 -4.30 -25.94 17.33
C SER A 7 -3.13 -26.63 18.00
N SER A 8 -3.14 -27.96 18.05
CA SER A 8 -2.07 -28.76 18.59
C SER A 8 -0.75 -28.66 17.81
N ASN A 9 -0.76 -28.01 16.63
CA ASN A 9 0.40 -27.85 15.78
C ASN A 9 0.74 -26.37 15.60
N PRO A 10 1.83 -25.86 16.23
CA PRO A 10 2.27 -24.48 16.07
C PRO A 10 2.57 -24.07 14.61
N LEU A 11 2.94 -25.04 13.75
CA LEU A 11 3.21 -24.76 12.34
C LEU A 11 1.93 -24.40 11.58
N ASP A 12 0.78 -24.91 11.96
CA ASP A 12 -0.49 -24.55 11.34
C ASP A 12 -0.88 -23.12 11.66
N PHE A 13 -0.62 -22.68 12.89
CA PHE A 13 -0.78 -21.29 13.28
C PHE A 13 0.13 -20.37 12.46
N LEU A 14 1.42 -20.70 12.37
CA LEU A 14 2.40 -19.91 11.61
C LEU A 14 2.03 -19.82 10.12
N ARG A 15 1.56 -20.90 9.52
CA ARG A 15 1.08 -20.89 8.12
C ARG A 15 -0.10 -19.95 7.92
N GLY A 16 -1.00 -19.87 8.90
CA GLY A 16 -2.12 -18.94 8.87
C GLY A 16 -1.70 -17.47 9.00
N CYS A 17 -0.51 -17.21 9.52
CA CYS A 17 0.04 -15.88 9.73
C CYS A 17 1.07 -15.45 8.68
N THR A 18 1.32 -16.28 7.65
CA THR A 18 2.32 -16.00 6.62
C THR A 18 1.67 -15.55 5.32
N VAL A 19 2.41 -14.73 4.60
CA VAL A 19 2.04 -14.26 3.26
C VAL A 19 3.16 -14.61 2.30
N ASP A 20 2.81 -15.31 1.23
CA ASP A 20 3.74 -15.57 0.14
C ASP A 20 3.92 -14.30 -0.69
N PHE A 21 5.16 -13.90 -0.87
CA PHE A 21 5.51 -12.66 -1.53
C PHE A 21 6.68 -12.89 -2.49
N ASP A 22 6.46 -12.61 -3.77
CA ASP A 22 7.50 -12.69 -4.77
C ASP A 22 8.32 -11.40 -4.80
N LEU A 23 9.57 -11.47 -4.35
CA LEU A 23 10.47 -10.32 -4.28
C LEU A 23 10.81 -9.72 -5.65
N ASN A 24 10.69 -10.48 -6.73
CA ASN A 24 11.00 -9.99 -8.07
C ASN A 24 9.84 -9.23 -8.70
N THR A 25 8.62 -9.68 -8.47
CA THR A 25 7.41 -9.11 -9.07
C THR A 25 6.64 -8.19 -8.13
N GLY A 26 6.84 -8.34 -6.82
CA GLY A 26 6.04 -7.65 -5.82
C GLY A 26 4.61 -8.18 -5.71
N LEU A 27 4.35 -9.40 -6.17
CA LEU A 27 3.00 -9.94 -6.21
C LEU A 27 2.76 -11.01 -5.15
N SER A 28 1.51 -11.10 -4.71
CA SER A 28 1.00 -12.14 -3.82
C SER A 28 -0.45 -12.44 -4.16
N LYS A 29 -0.89 -13.65 -3.81
CA LYS A 29 -2.26 -14.12 -4.10
C LYS A 29 -3.28 -13.82 -3.00
N LYS A 30 -2.85 -13.45 -1.81
CA LYS A 30 -3.69 -13.36 -0.60
C LYS A 30 -3.83 -11.95 -0.06
N VAL A 31 -3.68 -10.93 -0.91
CA VAL A 31 -3.67 -9.55 -0.49
C VAL A 31 -4.72 -8.73 -1.23
N GLU A 32 -5.15 -7.67 -0.59
CA GLU A 32 -5.93 -6.63 -1.25
C GLU A 32 -4.99 -5.72 -2.04
N THR A 33 -5.43 -5.31 -3.21
CA THR A 33 -4.65 -4.42 -4.08
C THR A 33 -5.44 -3.17 -4.42
N GLY A 34 -4.71 -2.07 -4.52
CA GLY A 34 -5.26 -0.81 -5.00
C GLY A 34 -4.27 -0.10 -5.89
N LYS A 35 -4.77 0.84 -6.68
CA LYS A 35 -3.98 1.63 -7.60
C LYS A 35 -4.20 3.10 -7.36
N ARG A 36 -3.16 3.90 -7.58
CA ARG A 36 -3.22 5.34 -7.48
C ARG A 36 -2.71 6.00 -8.74
N TYR A 37 -3.56 6.81 -9.33
CA TYR A 37 -3.28 7.55 -10.56
C TYR A 37 -2.98 9.02 -10.26
N LEU A 38 -2.39 9.73 -11.22
CA LEU A 38 -2.05 11.15 -11.09
C LEU A 38 -3.25 12.02 -10.66
N SER A 39 -4.42 11.79 -11.25
CA SER A 39 -5.63 12.55 -10.91
C SER A 39 -6.07 12.43 -9.46
N GLN A 40 -5.70 11.32 -8.81
CA GLN A 40 -6.02 11.06 -7.40
C GLN A 40 -5.02 11.69 -6.43
N MET A 41 -3.97 12.33 -6.96
CA MET A 41 -2.92 13.00 -6.18
C MET A 41 -3.06 14.53 -6.18
N LYS A 42 -4.17 15.07 -6.62
CA LYS A 42 -4.44 16.52 -6.57
C LYS A 42 -4.34 17.04 -5.14
N GLY A 43 -3.64 18.16 -4.98
CA GLY A 43 -3.39 18.73 -3.67
C GLY A 43 -2.22 18.13 -2.90
N MET A 44 -1.57 17.08 -3.42
CA MET A 44 -0.45 16.41 -2.76
C MET A 44 0.91 16.95 -3.21
N PHE A 45 1.01 17.40 -4.46
CA PHE A 45 2.25 17.98 -5.00
C PHE A 45 2.27 19.50 -4.82
N ALA A 46 3.46 20.06 -4.63
CA ALA A 46 3.62 21.50 -4.47
C ALA A 46 3.29 22.28 -5.75
N ASP A 47 3.62 21.73 -6.92
CA ASP A 47 3.34 22.32 -8.22
C ASP A 47 2.10 21.69 -8.87
N GLU A 48 0.94 22.22 -8.53
CA GLU A 48 -0.34 21.72 -9.04
C GLU A 48 -0.49 21.94 -10.55
N ALA A 49 0.07 23.04 -11.07
CA ALA A 49 0.04 23.31 -12.50
C ALA A 49 0.86 22.28 -13.29
N ALA A 50 2.01 21.87 -12.76
CA ALA A 50 2.83 20.80 -13.35
C ALA A 50 2.08 19.47 -13.35
N LEU A 51 1.32 19.16 -12.29
CA LEU A 51 0.49 17.94 -12.24
C LEU A 51 -0.58 17.96 -13.33
N GLU A 52 -1.32 19.05 -13.46
CA GLU A 52 -2.36 19.20 -14.47
C GLU A 52 -1.80 19.11 -15.89
N LYS A 53 -0.66 19.76 -16.12
CA LYS A 53 0.04 19.70 -17.40
C LYS A 53 0.45 18.29 -17.77
N LYS A 54 1.02 17.56 -16.82
CA LYS A 54 1.44 16.18 -17.07
C LYS A 54 0.26 15.26 -17.41
N ILE A 55 -0.86 15.40 -16.70
CA ILE A 55 -2.08 14.64 -17.00
C ILE A 55 -2.59 14.98 -18.43
N ALA A 56 -2.57 16.25 -18.80
CA ALA A 56 -3.02 16.68 -20.12
C ALA A 56 -2.11 16.17 -21.26
N ASP A 57 -0.80 16.18 -21.04
CA ASP A 57 0.19 15.81 -22.07
C ASP A 57 0.42 14.31 -22.19
N GLU A 58 0.42 13.58 -21.06
CA GLU A 58 0.80 12.17 -21.00
C GLU A 58 -0.33 11.22 -20.57
N GLY A 59 -1.46 11.76 -20.16
CA GLY A 59 -2.59 11.01 -19.63
C GLY A 59 -2.51 10.80 -18.13
N ASP A 60 -3.55 10.19 -17.58
CA ASP A 60 -3.68 9.88 -16.16
C ASP A 60 -2.89 8.62 -15.81
N SER A 61 -1.58 8.79 -15.65
CA SER A 61 -0.65 7.68 -15.44
C SER A 61 -0.74 7.09 -14.05
N LEU A 62 -0.45 5.80 -13.95
CA LEU A 62 -0.34 5.09 -12.67
C LEU A 62 0.92 5.54 -11.93
N ILE A 63 0.75 6.04 -10.71
CA ILE A 63 1.87 6.41 -9.83
C ILE A 63 2.36 5.19 -9.05
N TYR A 64 1.44 4.49 -8.39
CA TYR A 64 1.80 3.31 -7.62
C TYR A 64 0.64 2.32 -7.50
N GLU A 65 1.00 1.08 -7.26
CA GLU A 65 0.11 0.05 -6.75
C GLU A 65 0.45 -0.23 -5.30
N PHE A 66 -0.55 -0.49 -4.49
CA PHE A 66 -0.33 -0.96 -3.14
C PHE A 66 -1.02 -2.30 -2.93
N HIS A 67 -0.36 -3.13 -2.15
CA HIS A 67 -0.80 -4.48 -1.82
C HIS A 67 -0.72 -4.64 -0.30
N GLY A 68 -1.72 -5.21 0.31
CA GLY A 68 -1.71 -5.33 1.75
C GLY A 68 -2.62 -6.42 2.26
N LEU A 69 -2.36 -6.84 3.47
CA LEU A 69 -3.30 -7.65 4.23
C LEU A 69 -4.53 -6.80 4.57
N PRO A 70 -5.69 -7.42 4.80
CA PRO A 70 -6.87 -6.70 5.28
C PRO A 70 -6.54 -5.83 6.49
N VAL A 71 -7.16 -4.65 6.54
CA VAL A 71 -6.93 -3.68 7.63
C VAL A 71 -7.27 -4.33 8.98
N PRO A 72 -6.39 -4.23 9.97
CA PRO A 72 -6.67 -4.77 11.30
C PRO A 72 -7.90 -4.10 11.93
N GLU A 73 -8.73 -4.92 12.58
CA GLU A 73 -9.93 -4.47 13.30
C GLU A 73 -9.71 -4.37 14.80
N THR A 74 -8.60 -4.90 15.30
CA THR A 74 -8.28 -4.96 16.71
C THR A 74 -7.10 -4.04 17.02
N PRO A 75 -7.19 -3.13 18.01
CA PRO A 75 -6.07 -2.33 18.46
C PRO A 75 -4.87 -3.20 18.86
N GLY A 76 -3.68 -2.80 18.43
CA GLY A 76 -2.44 -3.54 18.67
C GLY A 76 -2.05 -4.53 17.60
N ASP A 77 -2.95 -4.88 16.67
CA ASP A 77 -2.59 -5.62 15.47
C ASP A 77 -1.78 -4.74 14.51
N PHE A 78 -0.93 -5.39 13.71
CA PHE A 78 -0.12 -4.68 12.72
C PHE A 78 -0.76 -4.75 11.34
N ALA A 79 -0.78 -3.61 10.64
CA ALA A 79 -0.99 -3.59 9.21
C ALA A 79 0.33 -3.96 8.52
N PHE A 80 0.22 -4.75 7.46
CA PHE A 80 1.37 -5.11 6.60
C PHE A 80 1.00 -4.89 5.14
N GLY A 81 1.89 -4.21 4.43
CA GLY A 81 1.71 -3.98 3.01
C GLY A 81 3.01 -3.60 2.32
N TRP A 82 2.94 -3.51 1.00
CA TRP A 82 4.03 -3.01 0.18
C TRP A 82 3.47 -2.21 -0.99
N SER A 83 4.32 -1.39 -1.57
CA SER A 83 3.94 -0.58 -2.72
C SER A 83 4.94 -0.77 -3.85
N ILE A 84 4.44 -0.79 -5.06
CA ILE A 84 5.23 -0.74 -6.28
C ILE A 84 5.08 0.67 -6.84
N LEU A 85 6.12 1.49 -6.65
CA LEU A 85 6.13 2.88 -7.04
C LEU A 85 6.77 3.03 -8.43
N ASN A 86 6.04 3.60 -9.37
CA ASN A 86 6.58 3.90 -10.68
C ASN A 86 7.50 5.13 -10.63
N PRO A 87 8.54 5.17 -11.45
CA PRO A 87 9.40 6.34 -11.55
C PRO A 87 8.69 7.51 -12.21
N GLY A 88 8.97 8.72 -11.75
CA GLY A 88 8.43 9.93 -12.34
C GLY A 88 8.56 11.13 -11.41
N LYS A 89 8.26 12.30 -11.97
CA LYS A 89 8.28 13.58 -11.27
C LYS A 89 7.09 14.46 -11.62
N ILE A 90 6.69 15.27 -10.67
CA ILE A 90 5.81 16.42 -10.89
C ILE A 90 6.58 17.67 -10.49
N GLY A 91 6.95 18.51 -11.47
CA GLY A 91 7.89 19.60 -11.18
C GLY A 91 9.22 19.03 -10.68
N ASP A 92 9.66 19.48 -9.51
CA ASP A 92 10.89 19.02 -8.87
C ASP A 92 10.69 17.86 -7.89
N GLU A 93 9.45 17.43 -7.69
CA GLU A 93 9.14 16.37 -6.74
C GLU A 93 9.03 15.00 -7.43
N TYR A 94 9.72 14.02 -6.88
CA TYR A 94 9.52 12.63 -7.29
C TYR A 94 8.14 12.12 -6.89
N TYR A 95 7.66 11.08 -7.58
CA TYR A 95 6.47 10.36 -7.16
C TYR A 95 6.63 9.82 -5.74
N PHE A 96 5.55 9.84 -4.98
CA PHE A 96 5.49 9.33 -3.61
C PHE A 96 4.10 8.75 -3.32
N THR A 97 4.00 8.00 -2.25
CA THR A 97 2.73 7.46 -1.81
C THR A 97 1.93 8.48 -1.00
N LYS A 98 0.62 8.49 -1.19
CA LYS A 98 -0.28 9.39 -0.47
C LYS A 98 -0.32 9.05 1.02
N GLY A 99 -0.05 10.05 1.86
CA GLY A 99 -0.17 9.89 3.31
C GLY A 99 -1.62 9.65 3.76
N HIS A 100 -1.77 8.93 4.85
CA HIS A 100 -3.08 8.64 5.45
C HIS A 100 -2.94 8.35 6.94
N PHE A 101 -4.09 8.31 7.62
CA PHE A 101 -4.20 7.81 8.99
C PHE A 101 -5.03 6.54 9.00
N HIS A 102 -4.69 5.61 9.90
CA HIS A 102 -5.51 4.43 10.13
C HIS A 102 -6.77 4.80 10.91
N THR A 103 -7.86 4.08 10.66
CA THR A 103 -9.11 4.22 11.42
C THR A 103 -8.88 3.91 12.90
N LEU A 104 -8.10 2.86 13.17
CA LEU A 104 -7.60 2.54 14.51
C LEU A 104 -6.21 3.14 14.67
N LEU A 105 -6.07 4.21 15.43
CA LEU A 105 -4.81 4.94 15.59
C LEU A 105 -3.74 4.14 16.34
N GLU A 106 -4.15 3.13 17.11
CA GLU A 106 -3.25 2.25 17.85
C GLU A 106 -2.64 1.13 17.01
N THR A 107 -2.96 1.11 15.71
CA THR A 107 -2.43 0.11 14.77
C THR A 107 -1.05 0.52 14.28
N GLY A 108 -0.07 -0.34 14.48
CA GLY A 108 1.24 -0.22 13.85
C GLY A 108 1.19 -0.67 12.39
N GLU A 109 2.17 -0.27 11.61
CA GLU A 109 2.25 -0.61 10.20
C GLU A 109 3.66 -1.00 9.80
N VAL A 110 3.78 -2.02 8.96
CA VAL A 110 5.04 -2.45 8.35
C VAL A 110 4.91 -2.33 6.84
N TYR A 111 5.82 -1.60 6.24
CA TYR A 111 5.93 -1.43 4.79
C TYR A 111 7.16 -2.11 4.22
N TYR A 112 6.98 -2.61 3.02
CA TYR A 112 8.07 -3.05 2.17
C TYR A 112 8.05 -2.28 0.83
#